data_efaa7c7f505fc971fb0d50c37a89a725
#
_entry.id   efaa7c7f505fc971fb0d50c37a89a725
#
_cell.length_a   1.000
_cell.length_b   1.000
_cell.length_c   1.000
_cell.angle_alpha   90.00
_cell.angle_beta   90.00
_cell.angle_gamma   90.00
#
_symmetry.space_group_name_H-M   'P 1'
#
loop_
_entity.id
_entity.type
_entity.pdbx_description
1 polymer ?
#
loop_
_entity_poly.entity_id
_entity_poly.type
_entity_poly.pdbx_seq_one_letter_code
_entity_poly.pdbx_strand_id
1 'polypeptide(L)'
;MNMKKLITTLMALMMVLALAACGSNDTPAANNGGNDGDNAAPTYANALEKIKGEGELHVALSPDFSPMEFVDSSKTGQEQYVGFDVSLAKFIAEELGVSLVVEPMSFDASQTAVYTASVPMSISGYSWTETRAENYEISDYYYAGDNETEQVLLIKAEDAAKYTKVEDFAGQDVGAQNASLQMQLLIEQIPDANPITIGDLAVGVMELKADNIEALAVAKGNADMIIGANPDLVICEFQFEVKAEYEANVILMTKGETELLEAVNAALAKAYEAGLYGTWYDAAVELGKSENAKELTLD
;
A
#
# COMPACT_ATOMS: atom_id res chain seq x y z
N MET A 1 14.31 0.76 53.20
CA MET A 1 13.11 -0.07 52.97
C MET A 1 12.86 -0.06 51.48
N ASN A 2 13.08 -1.18 50.80
CA ASN A 2 13.24 -1.25 49.34
C ASN A 2 11.90 -1.13 48.61
N MET A 3 11.82 -0.19 47.70
CA MET A 3 10.68 0.16 46.83
C MET A 3 10.13 -1.03 45.98
N LYS A 4 10.89 -2.12 45.85
CA LYS A 4 10.49 -3.35 45.14
C LYS A 4 9.50 -4.24 45.92
N LYS A 5 9.31 -4.02 47.21
CA LYS A 5 8.36 -4.83 48.04
C LYS A 5 6.97 -4.17 48.18
N LEU A 6 6.78 -2.95 47.66
CA LEU A 6 5.50 -2.24 47.74
C LEU A 6 4.59 -2.52 46.53
N ILE A 7 5.15 -2.96 45.42
CA ILE A 7 4.40 -3.22 44.17
C ILE A 7 3.74 -4.60 44.19
N THR A 8 4.26 -5.55 44.95
CA THR A 8 3.74 -6.93 44.99
C THR A 8 2.53 -7.10 45.91
N THR A 9 2.24 -6.13 46.77
CA THR A 9 1.14 -6.22 47.73
C THR A 9 -0.14 -5.51 47.24
N LEU A 10 -0.07 -4.70 46.20
CA LEU A 10 -1.23 -3.98 45.66
C LEU A 10 -1.95 -4.77 44.53
N MET A 11 -1.35 -5.83 43.99
CA MET A 11 -1.94 -6.68 42.94
C MET A 11 -2.75 -7.88 43.48
N ALA A 12 -2.74 -8.12 44.81
CA ALA A 12 -3.43 -9.26 45.42
C ALA A 12 -4.80 -8.91 46.03
N LEU A 13 -5.27 -7.65 45.93
CA LEU A 13 -6.50 -7.22 46.58
C LEU A 13 -7.67 -6.89 45.65
N MET A 14 -7.56 -7.18 44.35
CA MET A 14 -8.63 -6.95 43.35
C MET A 14 -9.28 -8.22 42.78
N MET A 15 -9.09 -9.38 43.35
CA MET A 15 -9.62 -10.66 42.82
C MET A 15 -10.61 -11.38 43.77
N VAL A 16 -11.26 -10.70 44.70
CA VAL A 16 -12.29 -11.32 45.59
C VAL A 16 -13.50 -10.41 45.70
N LEU A 17 -14.30 -10.27 44.64
CA LEU A 17 -15.67 -9.71 44.75
C LEU A 17 -16.47 -10.01 43.49
N ALA A 18 -16.71 -11.30 43.20
CA ALA A 18 -17.71 -11.70 42.20
C ALA A 18 -18.16 -13.15 42.44
N LEU A 19 -18.77 -13.44 43.58
CA LEU A 19 -19.49 -14.70 43.81
C LEU A 19 -20.41 -14.55 45.03
N ALA A 20 -21.60 -13.96 44.84
CA ALA A 20 -22.78 -14.24 45.67
C ALA A 20 -23.99 -13.47 45.16
N ALA A 21 -24.81 -14.11 44.34
CA ALA A 21 -26.27 -13.87 44.28
C ALA A 21 -26.94 -14.97 43.45
N CYS A 22 -27.06 -16.16 43.99
CA CYS A 22 -28.18 -17.05 43.68
C CYS A 22 -29.14 -17.03 44.88
N GLY A 23 -30.31 -16.50 44.68
CA GLY A 23 -31.42 -16.52 45.65
C GLY A 23 -32.72 -16.39 44.89
N SER A 24 -33.35 -17.53 44.68
CA SER A 24 -34.71 -17.69 44.15
C SER A 24 -35.76 -16.98 45.01
N ASN A 25 -36.72 -16.29 44.37
CA ASN A 25 -38.09 -16.24 44.85
C ASN A 25 -39.05 -15.92 43.69
N ASP A 26 -40.08 -16.77 43.54
CA ASP A 26 -41.21 -16.70 42.65
C ASP A 26 -42.14 -15.51 42.90
N THR A 27 -42.69 -14.98 41.83
CA THR A 27 -44.12 -14.64 41.52
C THR A 27 -44.29 -13.25 40.92
N PRO A 28 -45.42 -12.90 40.21
CA PRO A 28 -45.72 -13.29 38.80
C PRO A 28 -45.81 -12.10 37.82
N ALA A 29 -45.76 -12.42 36.55
CA ALA A 29 -46.20 -11.71 35.33
C ALA A 29 -46.64 -10.23 35.41
N ALA A 30 -45.84 -9.36 34.79
CA ALA A 30 -46.37 -8.22 34.02
C ALA A 30 -45.68 -8.22 32.64
N ASN A 31 -46.52 -8.50 31.65
CA ASN A 31 -46.20 -8.45 30.25
C ASN A 31 -45.87 -7.01 29.84
N ASN A 32 -44.60 -6.70 29.59
CA ASN A 32 -44.21 -5.52 28.81
C ASN A 32 -43.30 -6.00 27.70
N GLY A 33 -43.83 -6.02 26.50
CA GLY A 33 -43.09 -6.24 25.28
C GLY A 33 -42.01 -5.15 25.10
N GLY A 34 -40.85 -5.41 25.64
CA GLY A 34 -39.61 -4.74 25.23
C GLY A 34 -39.05 -5.52 24.06
N ASN A 35 -39.13 -4.93 22.92
CA ASN A 35 -38.46 -5.39 21.72
C ASN A 35 -36.99 -5.09 21.94
N ASP A 36 -36.28 -5.98 22.64
CA ASP A 36 -34.81 -6.00 22.61
C ASP A 36 -34.44 -6.47 21.21
N GLY A 37 -34.37 -5.49 20.28
CA GLY A 37 -33.78 -5.70 18.98
C GLY A 37 -32.38 -6.19 19.20
N ASP A 38 -32.15 -7.45 18.88
CA ASP A 38 -30.83 -8.06 18.72
C ASP A 38 -30.05 -7.21 17.72
N ASN A 39 -29.29 -6.25 18.21
CA ASN A 39 -28.39 -5.43 17.44
C ASN A 39 -27.07 -6.20 17.30
N ALA A 40 -27.15 -7.48 16.92
CA ALA A 40 -25.98 -8.23 16.52
C ALA A 40 -25.43 -7.58 15.26
N ALA A 41 -24.14 -7.23 15.27
CA ALA A 41 -23.47 -6.76 14.06
C ALA A 41 -23.69 -7.76 12.93
N PRO A 42 -23.93 -7.29 11.69
CA PRO A 42 -24.10 -8.18 10.56
C PRO A 42 -22.88 -9.11 10.42
N THR A 43 -23.15 -10.40 10.21
CA THR A 43 -22.11 -11.39 9.90
C THR A 43 -22.10 -11.64 8.41
N TYR A 44 -20.94 -11.56 7.79
CA TYR A 44 -20.72 -11.76 6.37
C TYR A 44 -19.96 -13.06 6.13
N ALA A 45 -20.22 -13.77 5.05
CA ALA A 45 -19.56 -15.03 4.73
C ALA A 45 -18.15 -14.83 4.15
N ASN A 46 -17.93 -13.70 3.44
CA ASN A 46 -16.67 -13.35 2.80
C ASN A 46 -16.54 -11.83 2.67
N ALA A 47 -15.38 -11.35 2.20
CA ALA A 47 -15.09 -9.92 2.06
C ALA A 47 -16.03 -9.23 1.05
N LEU A 48 -16.39 -9.89 -0.06
CA LEU A 48 -17.30 -9.30 -1.05
C LEU A 48 -18.68 -9.03 -0.48
N GLU A 49 -19.24 -9.96 0.30
CA GLU A 49 -20.51 -9.75 0.98
C GLU A 49 -20.44 -8.60 2.00
N LYS A 50 -19.33 -8.51 2.74
CA LYS A 50 -19.07 -7.42 3.68
C LYS A 50 -19.06 -6.07 2.96
N ILE A 51 -18.24 -5.94 1.92
CA ILE A 51 -18.14 -4.73 1.08
C ILE A 51 -19.52 -4.28 0.58
N LYS A 52 -20.31 -5.21 0.01
CA LYS A 52 -21.66 -4.91 -0.49
C LYS A 52 -22.65 -4.57 0.62
N GLY A 53 -22.53 -5.22 1.77
CA GLY A 53 -23.40 -5.00 2.93
C GLY A 53 -23.14 -3.68 3.64
N GLU A 54 -21.89 -3.25 3.70
CA GLU A 54 -21.45 -1.97 4.29
C GLU A 54 -21.55 -0.82 3.28
N GLY A 55 -21.55 -1.10 1.98
CA GLY A 55 -21.64 -0.11 0.91
C GLY A 55 -20.33 0.63 0.64
N GLU A 56 -19.21 0.10 1.14
CA GLU A 56 -17.88 0.72 1.05
C GLU A 56 -16.82 -0.31 0.68
N LEU A 57 -15.95 0.05 -0.26
CA LEU A 57 -14.74 -0.67 -0.61
C LEU A 57 -13.54 0.07 -0.02
N HIS A 58 -12.93 -0.49 1.02
CA HIS A 58 -11.70 0.01 1.61
C HIS A 58 -10.51 -0.51 0.83
N VAL A 59 -9.64 0.39 0.35
CA VAL A 59 -8.46 0.08 -0.44
C VAL A 59 -7.23 0.71 0.19
N ALA A 60 -6.28 -0.11 0.62
CA ALA A 60 -4.98 0.36 1.08
C ALA A 60 -4.10 0.77 -0.12
N LEU A 61 -3.36 1.87 0.01
CA LEU A 61 -2.36 2.30 -0.96
C LEU A 61 -1.33 3.23 -0.32
N SER A 62 -0.15 3.35 -0.96
CA SER A 62 0.93 4.26 -0.56
C SER A 62 0.95 5.45 -1.52
N PRO A 63 0.39 6.62 -1.13
CA PRO A 63 0.22 7.75 -2.06
C PRO A 63 1.50 8.57 -2.21
N ASP A 64 2.60 7.91 -2.50
CA ASP A 64 3.94 8.42 -2.74
C ASP A 64 4.54 7.96 -4.09
N PHE A 65 3.69 7.39 -4.98
CA PHE A 65 4.13 6.74 -6.21
C PHE A 65 3.44 7.34 -7.46
N SER A 66 3.71 8.63 -7.74
CA SER A 66 3.20 9.29 -8.94
C SER A 66 3.80 8.66 -10.21
N PRO A 67 3.01 8.42 -11.29
CA PRO A 67 1.61 8.83 -11.49
C PRO A 67 0.58 7.80 -11.02
N MET A 68 0.99 6.69 -10.38
CA MET A 68 0.08 5.62 -9.99
C MET A 68 -0.86 6.04 -8.85
N GLU A 69 -0.32 6.51 -7.72
CA GLU A 69 -1.08 7.06 -6.60
C GLU A 69 -0.30 8.17 -5.88
N PHE A 70 -0.97 9.30 -5.69
CA PHE A 70 -0.39 10.48 -5.04
C PHE A 70 -1.48 11.41 -4.51
N VAL A 71 -1.08 12.55 -3.93
CA VAL A 71 -2.00 13.53 -3.37
C VAL A 71 -2.10 14.77 -4.26
N ASP A 72 -3.32 15.18 -4.58
CA ASP A 72 -3.63 16.51 -5.09
C ASP A 72 -3.92 17.46 -3.91
N SER A 73 -2.94 18.27 -3.53
CA SER A 73 -3.03 19.18 -2.39
C SER A 73 -4.03 20.33 -2.56
N SER A 74 -4.63 20.46 -3.75
CA SER A 74 -5.75 21.39 -3.98
C SER A 74 -7.08 20.87 -3.47
N LYS A 75 -7.14 19.57 -3.13
CA LYS A 75 -8.32 18.87 -2.64
C LYS A 75 -8.14 18.44 -1.17
N THR A 76 -9.21 17.94 -0.57
CA THR A 76 -9.21 17.50 0.84
C THR A 76 -10.03 16.21 1.01
N GLY A 77 -9.84 15.51 2.13
CA GLY A 77 -10.54 14.26 2.43
C GLY A 77 -10.22 13.17 1.38
N GLN A 78 -11.17 12.33 1.04
CA GLN A 78 -10.99 11.24 0.10
C GLN A 78 -10.69 11.70 -1.34
N GLU A 79 -11.14 12.90 -1.72
CA GLU A 79 -10.93 13.46 -3.04
C GLU A 79 -9.46 13.85 -3.32
N GLN A 80 -8.64 14.00 -2.29
CA GLN A 80 -7.22 14.33 -2.44
C GLN A 80 -6.39 13.21 -3.05
N TYR A 81 -6.80 11.94 -2.87
CA TYR A 81 -6.09 10.81 -3.43
C TYR A 81 -6.42 10.66 -4.91
N VAL A 82 -5.39 10.67 -5.74
CA VAL A 82 -5.49 10.70 -7.20
C VAL A 82 -4.41 9.82 -7.82
N GLY A 83 -4.53 9.56 -9.11
CA GLY A 83 -3.61 8.76 -9.87
C GLY A 83 -4.30 7.64 -10.63
N PHE A 84 -3.50 6.86 -11.34
CA PHE A 84 -3.99 5.74 -12.14
C PHE A 84 -4.65 4.68 -11.25
N ASP A 85 -3.97 4.21 -10.19
CA ASP A 85 -4.46 3.17 -9.28
C ASP A 85 -5.70 3.61 -8.52
N VAL A 86 -5.79 4.90 -8.16
CA VAL A 86 -7.01 5.46 -7.56
C VAL A 86 -8.18 5.49 -8.55
N SER A 87 -7.92 5.78 -9.84
CA SER A 87 -8.95 5.74 -10.88
C SER A 87 -9.46 4.31 -11.09
N LEU A 88 -8.55 3.33 -11.08
CA LEU A 88 -8.88 1.91 -11.16
C LEU A 88 -9.69 1.46 -9.92
N ALA A 89 -9.28 1.86 -8.71
CA ALA A 89 -10.00 1.56 -7.47
C ALA A 89 -11.43 2.13 -7.48
N LYS A 90 -11.61 3.37 -7.98
CA LYS A 90 -12.94 3.99 -8.15
C LYS A 90 -13.81 3.19 -9.11
N PHE A 91 -13.26 2.78 -10.24
CA PHE A 91 -13.97 1.98 -11.22
C PHE A 91 -14.40 0.61 -10.64
N ILE A 92 -13.52 -0.06 -9.90
CA ILE A 92 -13.85 -1.33 -9.22
C ILE A 92 -15.00 -1.11 -8.22
N ALA A 93 -14.93 -0.05 -7.39
CA ALA A 93 -15.99 0.27 -6.44
C ALA A 93 -17.35 0.53 -7.14
N GLU A 94 -17.33 1.27 -8.26
CA GLU A 94 -18.53 1.51 -9.10
C GLU A 94 -19.10 0.23 -9.66
N GLU A 95 -18.29 -0.70 -10.17
CA GLU A 95 -18.71 -2.00 -10.67
C GLU A 95 -19.28 -2.90 -9.57
N LEU A 96 -18.80 -2.76 -8.33
CA LEU A 96 -19.36 -3.46 -7.16
C LEU A 96 -20.63 -2.79 -6.61
N GLY A 97 -20.94 -1.54 -7.05
CA GLY A 97 -22.09 -0.76 -6.60
C GLY A 97 -21.91 -0.14 -5.21
N VAL A 98 -20.67 0.22 -4.82
CA VAL A 98 -20.28 0.75 -3.52
C VAL A 98 -19.42 2.01 -3.65
N SER A 99 -19.17 2.70 -2.53
CA SER A 99 -18.26 3.84 -2.48
C SER A 99 -16.82 3.38 -2.25
N LEU A 100 -15.84 4.09 -2.81
CA LEU A 100 -14.41 3.88 -2.49
C LEU A 100 -14.05 4.63 -1.22
N VAL A 101 -13.30 3.97 -0.33
CA VAL A 101 -12.58 4.56 0.80
C VAL A 101 -11.10 4.23 0.66
N VAL A 102 -10.27 5.25 0.44
CA VAL A 102 -8.81 5.10 0.41
C VAL A 102 -8.28 5.08 1.84
N GLU A 103 -7.48 4.06 2.16
CA GLU A 103 -6.75 3.90 3.42
C GLU A 103 -5.26 4.16 3.15
N PRO A 104 -4.78 5.41 3.33
CA PRO A 104 -3.39 5.75 3.03
C PRO A 104 -2.46 5.17 4.09
N MET A 105 -1.39 4.52 3.66
CA MET A 105 -0.37 3.96 4.53
C MET A 105 0.92 3.72 3.75
N SER A 106 2.04 3.40 4.42
CA SER A 106 3.28 3.06 3.73
C SER A 106 3.12 1.79 2.88
N PHE A 107 3.98 1.63 1.88
CA PHE A 107 3.91 0.54 0.92
C PHE A 107 3.96 -0.85 1.58
N ASP A 108 4.79 -1.05 2.59
CA ASP A 108 4.87 -2.30 3.35
C ASP A 108 3.68 -2.47 4.32
N ALA A 109 3.18 -1.36 4.89
CA ALA A 109 2.00 -1.40 5.74
C ALA A 109 0.74 -1.77 4.94
N SER A 110 0.60 -1.31 3.69
CA SER A 110 -0.53 -1.65 2.82
C SER A 110 -0.58 -3.14 2.52
N GLN A 111 0.56 -3.77 2.27
CA GLN A 111 0.68 -5.21 2.13
C GLN A 111 0.31 -5.94 3.43
N THR A 112 0.83 -5.46 4.57
CA THR A 112 0.53 -6.03 5.90
C THR A 112 -0.96 -5.93 6.24
N ALA A 113 -1.61 -4.82 5.89
CA ALA A 113 -3.04 -4.62 6.15
C ALA A 113 -3.92 -5.65 5.42
N VAL A 114 -3.58 -6.00 4.17
CA VAL A 114 -4.24 -7.06 3.41
C VAL A 114 -3.90 -8.45 3.98
N TYR A 115 -2.63 -8.70 4.31
CA TYR A 115 -2.21 -9.97 4.89
C TYR A 115 -2.95 -10.32 6.19
N THR A 116 -3.19 -9.31 7.03
CA THR A 116 -3.90 -9.45 8.31
C THR A 116 -5.42 -9.32 8.19
N ALA A 117 -5.96 -9.17 6.96
CA ALA A 117 -7.37 -8.94 6.69
C ALA A 117 -7.98 -7.70 7.40
N SER A 118 -7.15 -6.71 7.75
CA SER A 118 -7.64 -5.43 8.28
C SER A 118 -8.22 -4.55 7.18
N VAL A 119 -7.74 -4.70 5.95
CA VAL A 119 -8.28 -4.12 4.72
C VAL A 119 -8.45 -5.25 3.70
N PRO A 120 -9.54 -5.33 2.94
CA PRO A 120 -9.81 -6.47 2.04
C PRO A 120 -8.89 -6.52 0.82
N MET A 121 -8.41 -5.37 0.35
CA MET A 121 -7.55 -5.28 -0.83
C MET A 121 -6.63 -4.07 -0.81
N SER A 122 -5.55 -4.15 -1.60
CA SER A 122 -4.62 -3.06 -1.83
C SER A 122 -4.27 -2.94 -3.31
N ILE A 123 -4.19 -1.70 -3.79
CA ILE A 123 -3.74 -1.32 -5.15
C ILE A 123 -2.67 -0.25 -4.96
N SER A 124 -1.42 -0.56 -5.29
CA SER A 124 -0.29 0.36 -5.08
C SER A 124 0.91 -0.05 -5.95
N GLY A 125 0.72 -0.12 -7.26
CA GLY A 125 1.79 -0.43 -8.21
C GLY A 125 2.51 -1.76 -7.94
N TYR A 126 1.84 -2.78 -7.41
CA TYR A 126 2.49 -4.04 -7.05
C TYR A 126 2.85 -4.85 -8.28
N SER A 127 4.14 -5.09 -8.52
CA SER A 127 4.58 -6.13 -9.43
C SER A 127 4.18 -7.51 -8.91
N TRP A 128 3.87 -8.44 -9.81
CA TRP A 128 3.73 -9.83 -9.41
C TRP A 128 5.08 -10.37 -8.90
N THR A 129 5.07 -11.07 -7.77
CA THR A 129 6.22 -11.82 -7.28
C THR A 129 5.76 -13.15 -6.69
N GLU A 130 6.65 -14.16 -6.66
CA GLU A 130 6.34 -15.46 -6.07
C GLU A 130 5.92 -15.33 -4.60
N THR A 131 6.63 -14.50 -3.83
CA THR A 131 6.31 -14.24 -2.42
C THR A 131 4.91 -13.64 -2.25
N ARG A 132 4.51 -12.71 -3.13
CA ARG A 132 3.16 -12.15 -3.09
C ARG A 132 2.12 -13.21 -3.46
N ALA A 133 2.37 -14.04 -4.48
CA ALA A 133 1.46 -15.11 -4.89
C ALA A 133 1.24 -16.18 -3.80
N GLU A 134 2.23 -16.42 -2.96
CA GLU A 134 2.10 -17.32 -1.81
C GLU A 134 1.20 -16.75 -0.71
N ASN A 135 1.28 -15.44 -0.45
CA ASN A 135 0.69 -14.79 0.72
C ASN A 135 -0.67 -14.13 0.47
N TYR A 136 -1.03 -13.83 -0.76
CA TYR A 136 -2.25 -13.10 -1.15
C TYR A 136 -3.04 -13.85 -2.22
N GLU A 137 -4.34 -13.54 -2.35
CA GLU A 137 -5.02 -13.68 -3.63
C GLU A 137 -4.56 -12.54 -4.52
N ILE A 138 -4.18 -12.85 -5.76
CA ILE A 138 -3.61 -11.92 -6.72
C ILE A 138 -4.52 -11.82 -7.93
N SER A 139 -4.85 -10.59 -8.34
CA SER A 139 -5.66 -10.34 -9.53
C SER A 139 -4.97 -10.77 -10.83
N ASP A 140 -5.72 -10.78 -11.91
CA ASP A 140 -5.16 -10.69 -13.24
C ASP A 140 -4.31 -9.42 -13.38
N TYR A 141 -3.39 -9.43 -14.35
CA TYR A 141 -2.54 -8.26 -14.62
C TYR A 141 -3.36 -7.07 -15.10
N TYR A 142 -2.98 -5.89 -14.63
CA TYR A 142 -3.49 -4.64 -15.18
C TYR A 142 -2.34 -3.80 -15.75
N TYR A 143 -2.69 -2.72 -16.44
CA TYR A 143 -1.71 -1.88 -17.12
C TYR A 143 -0.72 -1.27 -16.14
N ALA A 144 0.55 -1.49 -16.41
CA ALA A 144 1.64 -1.00 -15.56
C ALA A 144 2.18 0.37 -16.00
N GLY A 145 1.85 0.82 -17.24
CA GLY A 145 2.57 1.92 -17.85
C GLY A 145 4.04 1.58 -18.09
N ASP A 146 4.87 2.58 -18.28
CA ASP A 146 6.33 2.40 -18.41
C ASP A 146 7.00 2.19 -17.04
N ASN A 147 6.25 2.32 -15.92
CA ASN A 147 6.78 2.28 -14.57
C ASN A 147 7.36 0.93 -14.17
N GLU A 148 6.74 -0.17 -14.64
CA GLU A 148 7.12 -1.52 -14.18
C GLU A 148 8.02 -2.25 -15.17
N THR A 149 8.17 -1.72 -16.39
CA THR A 149 9.02 -2.34 -17.41
C THR A 149 10.50 -2.08 -17.20
N GLU A 150 10.85 -0.94 -16.62
CA GLU A 150 12.23 -0.56 -16.35
C GLU A 150 12.40 -0.18 -14.87
N GLN A 151 13.43 -0.74 -14.22
CA GLN A 151 13.81 -0.43 -12.85
C GLN A 151 15.21 0.20 -12.84
N VAL A 152 15.36 1.33 -12.17
CA VAL A 152 16.54 2.19 -12.28
C VAL A 152 17.07 2.61 -10.92
N LEU A 153 18.30 3.15 -10.93
CA LEU A 153 18.86 3.88 -9.79
C LEU A 153 18.84 5.37 -10.10
N LEU A 154 18.28 6.16 -9.19
CA LEU A 154 18.48 7.60 -9.13
C LEU A 154 19.77 7.90 -8.38
N ILE A 155 20.59 8.82 -8.92
CA ILE A 155 21.82 9.32 -8.34
C ILE A 155 21.87 10.84 -8.49
N LYS A 156 22.76 11.51 -7.78
CA LYS A 156 23.00 12.93 -8.02
C LYS A 156 23.71 13.14 -9.37
N ALA A 157 23.33 14.17 -10.10
CA ALA A 157 23.90 14.47 -11.42
C ALA A 157 25.43 14.68 -11.38
N GLU A 158 25.96 15.22 -10.28
CA GLU A 158 27.41 15.39 -10.08
C GLU A 158 28.16 14.05 -9.95
N ASP A 159 27.49 12.98 -9.55
CA ASP A 159 28.07 11.65 -9.37
C ASP A 159 27.87 10.73 -10.60
N ALA A 160 27.27 11.22 -11.69
CA ALA A 160 26.95 10.41 -12.87
C ALA A 160 28.19 9.71 -13.48
N ALA A 161 29.37 10.33 -13.41
CA ALA A 161 30.62 9.72 -13.89
C ALA A 161 31.24 8.70 -12.89
N LYS A 162 30.78 8.70 -11.63
CA LYS A 162 31.26 7.81 -10.56
C LYS A 162 30.52 6.49 -10.54
N TYR A 163 29.22 6.52 -10.82
CA TYR A 163 28.32 5.38 -10.74
C TYR A 163 27.79 4.99 -12.13
N THR A 164 28.42 4.05 -12.78
CA THR A 164 28.09 3.64 -14.16
C THR A 164 27.78 2.14 -14.29
N LYS A 165 28.22 1.34 -13.33
CA LYS A 165 28.07 -0.12 -13.34
C LYS A 165 27.92 -0.64 -11.92
N VAL A 166 27.50 -1.90 -11.80
CA VAL A 166 27.17 -2.54 -10.52
C VAL A 166 28.33 -2.50 -9.50
N GLU A 167 29.56 -2.68 -9.95
CA GLU A 167 30.75 -2.72 -9.07
C GLU A 167 31.03 -1.38 -8.39
N ASP A 168 30.55 -0.28 -8.97
CA ASP A 168 30.76 1.08 -8.41
C ASP A 168 29.94 1.28 -7.12
N PHE A 169 28.95 0.43 -6.87
CA PHE A 169 28.13 0.45 -5.66
C PHE A 169 28.66 -0.44 -4.52
N ALA A 170 29.81 -1.12 -4.70
CA ALA A 170 30.36 -1.97 -3.66
C ALA A 170 30.65 -1.17 -2.37
N GLY A 171 29.99 -1.59 -1.26
CA GLY A 171 30.09 -0.93 0.04
C GLY A 171 29.37 0.42 0.12
N GLN A 172 28.64 0.84 -0.91
CA GLN A 172 27.83 2.06 -0.90
C GLN A 172 26.43 1.79 -0.34
N ASP A 173 25.83 2.80 0.27
CA ASP A 173 24.48 2.74 0.80
C ASP A 173 23.47 3.04 -0.32
N VAL A 174 22.65 2.06 -0.66
CA VAL A 174 21.64 2.17 -1.74
C VAL A 174 20.24 1.98 -1.15
N GLY A 175 19.42 3.02 -1.28
CA GLY A 175 18.03 3.02 -0.77
C GLY A 175 17.07 2.30 -1.70
N ALA A 176 16.09 1.61 -1.12
CA ALA A 176 14.90 1.10 -1.81
C ALA A 176 13.74 1.04 -0.83
N GLN A 177 12.51 1.20 -1.35
CA GLN A 177 11.32 1.13 -0.52
C GLN A 177 11.14 -0.27 0.07
N ASN A 178 10.71 -0.33 1.33
CA ASN A 178 10.53 -1.59 2.05
C ASN A 178 9.52 -2.51 1.33
N ALA A 179 9.82 -3.80 1.23
CA ALA A 179 8.98 -4.81 0.57
C ALA A 179 8.66 -4.54 -0.91
N SER A 180 9.44 -3.69 -1.59
CA SER A 180 9.32 -3.38 -3.01
C SER A 180 10.06 -4.37 -3.90
N LEU A 181 9.71 -4.40 -5.20
CA LEU A 181 10.49 -5.10 -6.21
C LEU A 181 11.92 -4.54 -6.28
N GLN A 182 12.10 -3.23 -6.17
CA GLN A 182 13.38 -2.55 -6.22
C GLN A 182 14.31 -3.02 -5.10
N MET A 183 13.80 -3.23 -3.88
CA MET A 183 14.57 -3.80 -2.78
C MET A 183 15.00 -5.24 -3.08
N GLN A 184 14.12 -6.06 -3.67
CA GLN A 184 14.47 -7.41 -4.10
C GLN A 184 15.57 -7.39 -5.16
N LEU A 185 15.41 -6.58 -6.22
CA LEU A 185 16.40 -6.46 -7.29
C LEU A 185 17.74 -5.91 -6.79
N LEU A 186 17.74 -4.95 -5.88
CA LEU A 186 18.94 -4.41 -5.24
C LEU A 186 19.73 -5.53 -4.55
N ILE A 187 19.08 -6.34 -3.73
CA ILE A 187 19.72 -7.45 -3.01
C ILE A 187 20.24 -8.52 -3.99
N GLU A 188 19.47 -8.81 -5.05
CA GLU A 188 19.84 -9.84 -6.02
C GLU A 188 20.95 -9.41 -6.98
N GLN A 189 20.94 -8.15 -7.45
CA GLN A 189 21.78 -7.70 -8.57
C GLN A 189 22.92 -6.78 -8.15
N ILE A 190 22.85 -6.17 -6.96
CA ILE A 190 23.94 -5.36 -6.38
C ILE A 190 24.34 -5.91 -5.00
N PRO A 191 24.76 -7.19 -4.90
CA PRO A 191 24.92 -7.87 -3.62
C PRO A 191 26.03 -7.28 -2.73
N ASP A 192 26.96 -6.52 -3.31
CA ASP A 192 28.05 -5.87 -2.58
C ASP A 192 27.70 -4.47 -2.06
N ALA A 193 26.51 -3.94 -2.39
CA ALA A 193 26.00 -2.70 -1.79
C ALA A 193 25.42 -2.94 -0.39
N ASN A 194 25.23 -1.85 0.37
CA ASN A 194 24.50 -1.86 1.64
C ASN A 194 23.05 -1.45 1.36
N PRO A 195 22.07 -2.34 1.39
CA PRO A 195 20.69 -1.97 1.16
C PRO A 195 20.12 -1.18 2.35
N ILE A 196 19.60 0.00 2.07
CA ILE A 196 18.97 0.89 3.06
C ILE A 196 17.46 0.89 2.82
N THR A 197 16.72 0.54 3.86
CA THR A 197 15.26 0.51 3.80
C THR A 197 14.69 1.93 3.86
N ILE A 198 13.90 2.30 2.86
CA ILE A 198 13.19 3.57 2.76
C ILE A 198 11.70 3.34 3.03
N GLY A 199 11.09 4.18 3.86
CA GLY A 199 9.66 4.08 4.22
C GLY A 199 8.76 4.62 3.10
N ASP A 200 9.07 5.82 2.60
CA ASP A 200 8.42 6.45 1.46
C ASP A 200 9.44 7.09 0.51
N LEU A 201 9.06 7.30 -0.76
CA LEU A 201 9.98 7.77 -1.79
C LEU A 201 10.40 9.22 -1.61
N ALA A 202 9.56 10.07 -1.03
CA ALA A 202 9.92 11.46 -0.75
C ALA A 202 11.08 11.54 0.27
N VAL A 203 11.03 10.68 1.31
CA VAL A 203 12.16 10.53 2.25
C VAL A 203 13.38 10.00 1.53
N GLY A 204 13.24 8.97 0.67
CA GLY A 204 14.36 8.44 -0.12
C GLY A 204 15.05 9.49 -0.96
N VAL A 205 14.30 10.37 -1.62
CA VAL A 205 14.85 11.51 -2.37
C VAL A 205 15.59 12.49 -1.46
N MET A 206 15.06 12.77 -0.27
CA MET A 206 15.75 13.64 0.70
C MET A 206 17.05 13.02 1.21
N GLU A 207 17.08 11.72 1.51
CA GLU A 207 18.27 10.99 1.93
C GLU A 207 19.35 10.99 0.84
N LEU A 208 18.97 10.79 -0.44
CA LEU A 208 19.87 10.88 -1.59
C LEU A 208 20.48 12.28 -1.73
N LYS A 209 19.67 13.34 -1.61
CA LYS A 209 20.14 14.73 -1.70
C LYS A 209 20.98 15.15 -0.50
N ALA A 210 20.81 14.51 0.64
CA ALA A 210 21.56 14.78 1.87
C ALA A 210 22.86 13.95 2.00
N ASP A 211 23.24 13.15 0.99
CA ASP A 211 24.40 12.25 1.02
C ASP A 211 24.32 11.15 2.10
N ASN A 212 23.11 10.78 2.52
CA ASN A 212 22.89 9.68 3.45
C ASN A 212 22.77 8.33 2.72
N ILE A 213 22.45 8.35 1.42
CA ILE A 213 22.54 7.23 0.49
C ILE A 213 23.14 7.72 -0.83
N GLU A 214 23.83 6.86 -1.56
CA GLU A 214 24.46 7.18 -2.84
C GLU A 214 23.54 6.99 -4.03
N ALA A 215 22.53 6.14 -3.91
CA ALA A 215 21.54 5.90 -4.95
C ALA A 215 20.19 5.51 -4.33
N LEU A 216 19.10 5.74 -5.08
CA LEU A 216 17.75 5.32 -4.74
C LEU A 216 17.18 4.47 -5.87
N ALA A 217 16.83 3.21 -5.57
CA ALA A 217 16.20 2.29 -6.52
C ALA A 217 14.70 2.58 -6.63
N VAL A 218 14.24 2.85 -7.85
CA VAL A 218 12.86 3.23 -8.17
C VAL A 218 12.42 2.68 -9.53
N ALA A 219 11.13 2.64 -9.79
CA ALA A 219 10.60 2.42 -11.13
C ALA A 219 10.88 3.63 -12.04
N LYS A 220 11.15 3.39 -13.32
CA LYS A 220 11.56 4.45 -14.26
C LYS A 220 10.53 5.56 -14.41
N GLY A 221 9.25 5.25 -14.52
CA GLY A 221 8.22 6.28 -14.64
C GLY A 221 8.17 7.18 -13.41
N ASN A 222 8.36 6.62 -12.22
CA ASN A 222 8.48 7.38 -10.99
C ASN A 222 9.79 8.21 -10.97
N ALA A 223 10.92 7.64 -11.44
CA ALA A 223 12.17 8.38 -11.60
C ALA A 223 12.01 9.62 -12.48
N ASP A 224 11.29 9.49 -13.62
CA ASP A 224 11.04 10.61 -14.54
C ASP A 224 10.24 11.74 -13.85
N MET A 225 9.26 11.40 -13.01
CA MET A 225 8.50 12.38 -12.22
C MET A 225 9.38 13.07 -11.16
N ILE A 226 10.20 12.29 -10.43
CA ILE A 226 11.13 12.80 -9.41
C ILE A 226 12.14 13.77 -10.04
N ILE A 227 12.76 13.39 -11.17
CA ILE A 227 13.75 14.24 -11.88
C ILE A 227 13.09 15.52 -12.39
N GLY A 228 11.84 15.45 -12.86
CA GLY A 228 11.09 16.65 -13.27
C GLY A 228 11.00 17.71 -12.18
N ALA A 229 10.90 17.30 -10.92
CA ALA A 229 10.89 18.18 -9.74
C ALA A 229 12.30 18.43 -9.15
N ASN A 230 13.29 17.58 -9.45
CA ASN A 230 14.63 17.60 -8.89
C ASN A 230 15.70 17.52 -10.00
N PRO A 231 16.01 18.63 -10.70
CA PRO A 231 16.94 18.63 -11.85
C PRO A 231 18.40 18.33 -11.48
N ASP A 232 18.72 18.25 -10.21
CA ASP A 232 20.00 17.83 -9.65
C ASP A 232 20.14 16.30 -9.53
N LEU A 233 19.10 15.54 -9.87
CA LEU A 233 19.11 14.09 -9.93
C LEU A 233 19.07 13.58 -11.38
N VAL A 234 19.64 12.40 -11.61
CA VAL A 234 19.63 11.71 -12.91
C VAL A 234 19.47 10.20 -12.72
N ILE A 235 19.03 9.52 -13.78
CA ILE A 235 19.07 8.06 -13.83
C ILE A 235 20.52 7.62 -14.06
N CYS A 236 20.97 6.66 -13.26
CA CYS A 236 22.26 5.98 -13.43
C CYS A 236 22.32 5.23 -14.78
N GLU A 237 23.53 5.07 -15.34
CA GLU A 237 23.74 4.25 -16.56
C GLU A 237 23.41 2.77 -16.31
N PHE A 238 23.66 2.26 -15.09
CA PHE A 238 23.25 0.91 -14.71
C PHE A 238 21.71 0.82 -14.60
N GLN A 239 21.16 -0.24 -15.15
CA GLN A 239 19.71 -0.58 -15.05
C GLN A 239 19.57 -2.01 -14.57
N PHE A 240 18.52 -2.26 -13.77
CA PHE A 240 18.19 -3.61 -13.33
C PHE A 240 17.67 -4.48 -14.48
N GLU A 241 18.02 -5.76 -14.46
CA GLU A 241 17.37 -6.76 -15.29
C GLU A 241 16.03 -7.14 -14.65
N VAL A 242 14.91 -6.92 -15.36
CA VAL A 242 13.57 -7.21 -14.87
C VAL A 242 13.06 -8.48 -15.56
N LYS A 243 12.55 -9.44 -14.81
CA LYS A 243 11.92 -10.63 -15.36
C LYS A 243 10.57 -10.25 -15.97
N ALA A 244 10.19 -10.87 -17.11
CA ALA A 244 8.93 -10.59 -17.78
C ALA A 244 7.69 -10.73 -16.89
N GLU A 245 7.72 -11.62 -15.90
CA GLU A 245 6.65 -11.81 -14.93
C GLU A 245 6.47 -10.63 -13.95
N TYR A 246 7.47 -9.75 -13.83
CA TYR A 246 7.43 -8.55 -12.97
C TYR A 246 6.99 -7.30 -13.72
N GLU A 247 6.80 -7.39 -15.06
CA GLU A 247 6.53 -6.23 -15.94
C GLU A 247 5.06 -5.77 -15.91
N ALA A 248 4.21 -6.32 -15.05
CA ALA A 248 2.81 -5.92 -14.96
C ALA A 248 2.36 -5.84 -13.48
N ASN A 249 1.42 -4.93 -13.24
CA ASN A 249 0.88 -4.73 -11.91
C ASN A 249 -0.23 -5.72 -11.58
N VAL A 250 -0.40 -5.96 -10.30
CA VAL A 250 -1.45 -6.79 -9.72
C VAL A 250 -2.09 -6.13 -8.51
N ILE A 251 -3.32 -6.51 -8.21
CA ILE A 251 -4.04 -6.13 -7.00
C ILE A 251 -3.88 -7.23 -5.96
N LEU A 252 -3.55 -6.86 -4.73
CA LEU A 252 -3.45 -7.79 -3.62
C LEU A 252 -4.78 -7.84 -2.86
N MET A 253 -5.26 -9.05 -2.58
CA MET A 253 -6.43 -9.29 -1.76
C MET A 253 -6.11 -10.31 -0.66
N THR A 254 -6.87 -10.27 0.44
CA THR A 254 -6.70 -11.23 1.53
C THR A 254 -6.78 -12.65 1.02
N LYS A 255 -5.84 -13.50 1.46
CA LYS A 255 -5.77 -14.92 1.01
C LYS A 255 -7.06 -15.66 1.31
N GLY A 256 -7.61 -16.36 0.31
CA GLY A 256 -8.85 -17.12 0.41
C GLY A 256 -10.11 -16.35 -0.03
N GLU A 257 -10.02 -15.04 -0.31
CA GLU A 257 -11.15 -14.22 -0.76
C GLU A 257 -11.40 -14.35 -2.27
N THR A 258 -11.76 -15.57 -2.69
CA THR A 258 -11.91 -15.94 -4.11
C THR A 258 -13.08 -15.23 -4.80
N GLU A 259 -14.19 -14.97 -4.10
CA GLU A 259 -15.33 -14.24 -4.65
C GLU A 259 -14.99 -12.77 -4.90
N LEU A 260 -14.16 -12.15 -4.03
CA LEU A 260 -13.66 -10.81 -4.26
C LEU A 260 -12.71 -10.79 -5.46
N LEU A 261 -11.80 -11.77 -5.57
CA LEU A 261 -10.89 -11.93 -6.70
C LEU A 261 -11.65 -12.02 -8.03
N GLU A 262 -12.68 -12.87 -8.11
CA GLU A 262 -13.50 -13.01 -9.33
C GLU A 262 -14.18 -11.69 -9.71
N ALA A 263 -14.72 -10.96 -8.72
CA ALA A 263 -15.38 -9.69 -8.96
C ALA A 263 -14.40 -8.60 -9.42
N VAL A 264 -13.21 -8.55 -8.83
CA VAL A 264 -12.13 -7.63 -9.22
C VAL A 264 -11.66 -7.94 -10.64
N ASN A 265 -11.37 -9.21 -10.97
CA ASN A 265 -10.93 -9.59 -12.32
C ASN A 265 -11.99 -9.27 -13.38
N ALA A 266 -13.28 -9.43 -13.06
CA ALA A 266 -14.35 -9.02 -13.95
C ALA A 266 -14.37 -7.50 -14.20
N ALA A 267 -14.07 -6.68 -13.19
CA ALA A 267 -13.93 -5.23 -13.33
C ALA A 267 -12.68 -4.86 -14.17
N LEU A 268 -11.53 -5.52 -13.93
CA LEU A 268 -10.33 -5.32 -14.74
C LEU A 268 -10.57 -5.61 -16.23
N ALA A 269 -11.24 -6.72 -16.54
CA ALA A 269 -11.59 -7.07 -17.92
C ALA A 269 -12.46 -5.99 -18.59
N LYS A 270 -13.46 -5.46 -17.88
CA LYS A 270 -14.31 -4.36 -18.40
C LYS A 270 -13.52 -3.08 -18.63
N ALA A 271 -12.63 -2.71 -17.69
CA ALA A 271 -11.78 -1.52 -17.85
C ALA A 271 -10.86 -1.66 -19.07
N TYR A 272 -10.28 -2.84 -19.28
CA TYR A 272 -9.45 -3.15 -20.43
C TYR A 272 -10.24 -3.08 -21.75
N GLU A 273 -11.40 -3.76 -21.82
CA GLU A 273 -12.28 -3.78 -23.01
C GLU A 273 -12.78 -2.37 -23.38
N ALA A 274 -13.02 -1.52 -22.38
CA ALA A 274 -13.42 -0.14 -22.58
C ALA A 274 -12.26 0.81 -22.94
N GLY A 275 -11.01 0.33 -22.93
CA GLY A 275 -9.82 1.13 -23.25
C GLY A 275 -9.51 2.22 -22.24
N LEU A 276 -9.87 2.03 -20.96
CA LEU A 276 -9.78 3.06 -19.92
C LEU A 276 -8.35 3.26 -19.41
N TYR A 277 -7.51 2.24 -19.43
CA TYR A 277 -6.17 2.29 -18.84
C TYR A 277 -5.31 3.43 -19.37
N GLY A 278 -5.17 3.54 -20.72
CA GLY A 278 -4.41 4.63 -21.32
C GLY A 278 -4.96 6.01 -20.97
N THR A 279 -6.29 6.17 -20.96
CA THR A 279 -6.92 7.44 -20.58
C THR A 279 -6.63 7.83 -19.14
N TRP A 280 -6.71 6.88 -18.20
CA TRP A 280 -6.42 7.14 -16.79
C TRP A 280 -4.94 7.43 -16.56
N TYR A 281 -4.06 6.69 -17.23
CA TYR A 281 -2.62 6.89 -17.10
C TYR A 281 -2.19 8.26 -17.62
N ASP A 282 -2.63 8.65 -18.84
CA ASP A 282 -2.32 9.95 -19.41
C ASP A 282 -2.82 11.09 -18.51
N ALA A 283 -4.04 10.96 -17.98
CA ALA A 283 -4.59 11.95 -17.05
C ALA A 283 -3.80 12.03 -15.74
N ALA A 284 -3.35 10.90 -15.20
CA ALA A 284 -2.54 10.84 -14.00
C ALA A 284 -1.16 11.47 -14.20
N VAL A 285 -0.50 11.20 -15.35
CA VAL A 285 0.78 11.83 -15.71
C VAL A 285 0.66 13.35 -15.81
N GLU A 286 -0.39 13.85 -16.47
CA GLU A 286 -0.60 15.32 -16.56
C GLU A 286 -0.89 15.94 -15.19
N LEU A 287 -1.68 15.28 -14.35
CA LEU A 287 -1.96 15.75 -13.00
C LEU A 287 -0.71 15.72 -12.12
N GLY A 288 0.12 14.68 -12.24
CA GLY A 288 1.37 14.52 -11.49
C GLY A 288 2.42 15.61 -11.80
N LYS A 289 2.34 16.25 -12.97
CA LYS A 289 3.20 17.41 -13.32
C LYS A 289 2.71 18.72 -12.70
N SER A 290 1.55 18.76 -12.07
CA SER A 290 0.98 19.98 -11.50
C SER A 290 1.71 20.39 -10.22
N GLU A 291 1.69 21.69 -9.88
CA GLU A 291 2.25 22.21 -8.62
C GLU A 291 1.52 21.67 -7.37
N ASN A 292 0.32 21.11 -7.55
CA ASN A 292 -0.49 20.55 -6.48
C ASN A 292 -0.23 19.07 -6.24
N ALA A 293 0.46 18.38 -7.17
CA ALA A 293 0.85 16.99 -6.96
C ALA A 293 1.87 16.89 -5.83
N LYS A 294 1.59 16.04 -4.86
CA LYS A 294 2.45 15.76 -3.69
C LYS A 294 2.51 14.27 -3.45
N GLU A 295 3.66 13.83 -3.03
CA GLU A 295 3.81 12.53 -2.38
C GLU A 295 3.50 12.71 -0.90
N LEU A 296 2.67 11.84 -0.34
CA LEU A 296 2.31 11.91 1.07
C LEU A 296 3.43 11.25 1.90
N THR A 297 4.07 12.05 2.75
CA THR A 297 4.97 11.53 3.76
C THR A 297 4.12 11.04 4.93
N LEU A 298 4.22 9.76 5.25
CA LEU A 298 3.50 9.13 6.36
C LEU A 298 4.46 9.03 7.55
N ASP A 299 4.16 9.75 8.63
CA ASP A 299 4.92 9.75 9.89
C ASP A 299 4.75 8.41 10.66
#